data_7a8577ea372ac0505a31f503a14a6b84
#
_entry.id   7a8577ea372ac0505a31f503a14a6b84
#
_cell.length_a   1.000
_cell.length_b   1.000
_cell.length_c   1.000
_cell.angle_alpha   90.00
_cell.angle_beta   90.00
_cell.angle_gamma   90.00
#
_symmetry.space_group_name_H-M   'P 1'
#
loop_
_entity.id
_entity.type
_entity.pdbx_description
1 polymer ?
#
loop_
_entity_poly.entity_id
_entity_poly.type
_entity_poly.pdbx_seq_one_letter_code
_entity_poly.pdbx_strand_id
1 'polypeptide(L)'
;VKLKDAYVPLCDPCYMTNPEVLASYQAAYPQRSSIKGILVDPLRVDELDELHVNHAAYNIPVGNILGETTNGLFPTVYYTYDGRTYAFNGQRIAEYDSIFSRLTAKGITISAILLNNRSSAYPELTHPLSQGGSANYYAFNAAEADGVKTLAAVGAFLAQRYRDNDHGIVMNWIVGNEVNVRSDWNYMQYVDLDTYAREYANAVRVFYNSIKSMNANARVYVSMDQQWNRDLSSKNSYDVRDLLVSMNQVISTEGNIDWGLADHPYAYPLTNTTFWNSSGKIQKLITNSENTSIVTMQNINVITNFLQKEEMLTADGEVRPVILSELGYSSSQGEINQAAAFAYAYYAAENNPYINAILLSRQTDAGEEIAQGLALGLSTQGGQHKYIYEVYKNIDQVNSNSYTEFAKSVIGITNWSEVIQPAN
;
A
#
# COMPACT_ATOMS: atom_id res chain seq x y z
N VAL A 1 15.37 -2.76 35.97
CA VAL A 1 15.72 -3.42 37.24
C VAL A 1 15.08 -2.66 38.39
N LYS A 2 14.53 -3.39 39.36
CA LYS A 2 13.99 -2.78 40.57
C LYS A 2 15.15 -2.52 41.55
N LEU A 3 15.44 -1.25 41.84
CA LEU A 3 16.39 -0.82 42.84
C LEU A 3 15.61 -0.17 44.00
N LYS A 4 15.59 -0.84 45.15
CA LYS A 4 14.75 -0.48 46.30
C LYS A 4 13.27 -0.35 45.90
N ASP A 5 12.69 0.83 45.95
CA ASP A 5 11.27 1.08 45.64
C ASP A 5 11.05 1.72 44.24
N ALA A 6 12.10 1.84 43.43
CA ALA A 6 12.01 2.40 42.08
C ALA A 6 12.46 1.41 41.00
N TYR A 7 11.82 1.45 39.84
CA TYR A 7 12.32 0.79 38.66
C TYR A 7 13.28 1.72 37.93
N VAL A 8 14.48 1.22 37.63
CA VAL A 8 15.49 1.95 36.88
C VAL A 8 15.69 1.23 35.55
N PRO A 9 15.55 1.92 34.41
CA PRO A 9 15.88 1.32 33.12
C PRO A 9 17.36 0.96 33.04
N LEU A 10 17.71 -0.13 32.41
CA LEU A 10 19.09 -0.57 32.23
C LEU A 10 19.72 -0.01 30.95
N CYS A 11 18.89 0.37 29.99
CA CYS A 11 19.26 0.94 28.70
C CYS A 11 18.11 1.81 28.22
N ASP A 12 18.33 2.51 27.13
CA ASP A 12 17.24 3.18 26.42
C ASP A 12 16.20 2.15 25.96
N PRO A 13 14.91 2.53 25.88
CA PRO A 13 13.86 1.65 25.38
C PRO A 13 14.21 1.14 23.99
N CYS A 14 14.14 -0.17 23.80
CA CYS A 14 14.22 -0.77 22.48
C CYS A 14 13.09 -1.80 22.32
N TYR A 15 12.60 -1.91 21.08
CA TYR A 15 11.52 -2.81 20.76
C TYR A 15 12.04 -4.09 20.08
N MET A 16 11.20 -5.13 20.08
CA MET A 16 11.47 -6.36 19.34
C MET A 16 11.60 -6.05 17.84
N THR A 17 12.63 -6.60 17.20
CA THR A 17 12.92 -6.43 15.78
C THR A 17 12.77 -7.71 14.97
N ASN A 18 12.66 -8.87 15.62
CA ASN A 18 12.62 -10.19 15.01
C ASN A 18 11.40 -11.03 15.47
N PRO A 19 10.17 -10.50 15.32
CA PRO A 19 8.95 -11.22 15.76
C PRO A 19 8.70 -12.52 15.00
N GLU A 20 9.27 -12.69 13.82
CA GLU A 20 9.19 -13.89 12.97
C GLU A 20 9.70 -15.15 13.66
N VAL A 21 10.58 -15.04 14.64
CA VAL A 21 11.06 -16.19 15.42
C VAL A 21 9.95 -16.84 16.26
N LEU A 22 8.86 -16.12 16.52
CA LEU A 22 7.69 -16.64 17.23
C LEU A 22 6.68 -17.29 16.28
N ALA A 23 6.82 -17.09 14.96
CA ALA A 23 5.83 -17.54 14.01
C ALA A 23 5.82 -19.06 13.86
N SER A 24 4.63 -19.64 13.95
CA SER A 24 4.40 -21.07 13.65
C SER A 24 4.27 -21.34 12.15
N TYR A 25 4.09 -20.33 11.31
CA TYR A 25 3.97 -20.41 9.86
C TYR A 25 5.13 -19.67 9.18
N GLN A 26 5.90 -20.38 8.37
CA GLN A 26 7.15 -19.89 7.78
C GLN A 26 7.27 -20.23 6.29
N ALA A 27 6.14 -20.38 5.58
CA ALA A 27 6.18 -20.61 4.14
C ALA A 27 6.92 -19.47 3.42
N ALA A 28 7.72 -19.83 2.41
CA ALA A 28 8.51 -18.86 1.67
C ALA A 28 7.63 -17.79 1.01
N TYR A 29 8.14 -16.56 0.93
CA TYR A 29 7.48 -15.49 0.18
C TYR A 29 7.37 -15.92 -1.30
N PRO A 30 6.18 -15.80 -1.92
CA PRO A 30 5.97 -16.29 -3.28
C PRO A 30 6.77 -15.47 -4.30
N GLN A 31 7.46 -16.19 -5.18
CA GLN A 31 8.08 -15.59 -6.36
C GLN A 31 7.07 -15.54 -7.51
N ARG A 32 6.99 -14.42 -8.21
CA ARG A 32 6.09 -14.24 -9.37
C ARG A 32 6.90 -13.98 -10.62
N SER A 33 6.35 -14.40 -11.75
CA SER A 33 6.97 -14.22 -13.08
C SER A 33 6.81 -12.81 -13.62
N SER A 34 5.88 -12.03 -13.07
CA SER A 34 5.57 -10.67 -13.52
C SER A 34 5.26 -9.79 -12.30
N ILE A 35 5.59 -8.51 -12.41
CA ILE A 35 5.22 -7.47 -11.44
C ILE A 35 3.77 -6.97 -11.61
N LYS A 36 3.04 -7.47 -12.64
CA LYS A 36 1.71 -6.99 -13.03
C LYS A 36 0.66 -7.31 -11.98
N GLY A 37 -0.07 -6.29 -11.55
CA GLY A 37 -1.11 -6.40 -10.54
C GLY A 37 -2.24 -5.40 -10.72
N ILE A 38 -3.29 -5.57 -9.91
CA ILE A 38 -4.52 -4.77 -10.00
C ILE A 38 -5.23 -4.61 -8.66
N LEU A 39 -5.94 -3.51 -8.47
CA LEU A 39 -6.99 -3.40 -7.45
C LEU A 39 -8.22 -4.16 -7.94
N VAL A 40 -8.59 -5.21 -7.21
CA VAL A 40 -9.57 -6.21 -7.64
C VAL A 40 -11.00 -5.71 -7.48
N ASP A 41 -11.80 -5.92 -8.52
CA ASP A 41 -13.25 -5.90 -8.42
C ASP A 41 -13.73 -7.29 -7.94
N PRO A 42 -14.33 -7.41 -6.73
CA PRO A 42 -14.75 -8.70 -6.19
C PRO A 42 -15.80 -9.43 -7.04
N LEU A 43 -16.52 -8.70 -7.89
CA LEU A 43 -17.50 -9.26 -8.81
C LEU A 43 -16.86 -9.84 -10.09
N ARG A 44 -15.59 -9.53 -10.36
CA ARG A 44 -14.89 -9.89 -11.60
C ARG A 44 -13.58 -10.66 -11.36
N VAL A 45 -13.46 -11.35 -10.23
CA VAL A 45 -12.26 -12.14 -9.87
C VAL A 45 -11.97 -13.23 -10.93
N ASP A 46 -12.98 -13.72 -11.64
CA ASP A 46 -12.78 -14.79 -12.63
C ASP A 46 -12.02 -14.32 -13.88
N GLU A 47 -12.03 -13.01 -14.18
CA GLU A 47 -11.24 -12.44 -15.29
C GLU A 47 -9.74 -12.38 -15.03
N LEU A 48 -9.31 -12.51 -13.79
CA LEU A 48 -7.90 -12.35 -13.40
C LEU A 48 -6.98 -13.43 -14.02
N ASP A 49 -7.52 -14.61 -14.33
CA ASP A 49 -6.76 -15.65 -15.05
C ASP A 49 -6.51 -15.22 -16.49
N GLU A 50 -7.54 -14.71 -17.19
CA GLU A 50 -7.43 -14.20 -18.55
C GLU A 50 -6.47 -13.01 -18.62
N LEU A 51 -6.50 -12.13 -17.61
CA LEU A 51 -5.63 -10.97 -17.51
C LEU A 51 -4.19 -11.31 -17.06
N HIS A 52 -3.88 -12.56 -16.76
CA HIS A 52 -2.58 -13.03 -16.28
C HIS A 52 -2.07 -12.21 -15.06
N VAL A 53 -2.95 -11.97 -14.09
CA VAL A 53 -2.64 -11.17 -12.90
C VAL A 53 -1.73 -11.95 -11.95
N ASN A 54 -0.64 -11.33 -11.51
CA ASN A 54 0.31 -11.91 -10.55
C ASN A 54 0.17 -11.32 -9.14
N HIS A 55 -0.30 -10.08 -9.02
CA HIS A 55 -0.46 -9.35 -7.76
C HIS A 55 -1.85 -8.71 -7.68
N ALA A 56 -2.44 -8.68 -6.49
CA ALA A 56 -3.73 -8.05 -6.26
C ALA A 56 -3.72 -7.24 -4.97
N ALA A 57 -4.38 -6.09 -4.97
CA ALA A 57 -4.64 -5.35 -3.73
C ALA A 57 -6.12 -5.36 -3.38
N TYR A 58 -6.41 -5.33 -2.08
CA TYR A 58 -7.76 -5.24 -1.55
C TYR A 58 -7.81 -4.53 -0.20
N ASN A 59 -8.79 -3.61 -0.06
CA ASN A 59 -8.93 -2.79 1.13
C ASN A 59 -9.61 -3.55 2.28
N ILE A 60 -9.08 -3.39 3.50
CA ILE A 60 -9.70 -3.85 4.74
C ILE A 60 -9.96 -2.62 5.64
N PRO A 61 -11.13 -1.97 5.54
CA PRO A 61 -11.57 -1.01 6.54
C PRO A 61 -11.76 -1.73 7.89
N VAL A 62 -10.80 -1.56 8.80
CA VAL A 62 -10.67 -2.34 10.04
C VAL A 62 -11.89 -2.16 10.96
N GLY A 63 -12.46 -0.95 10.99
CA GLY A 63 -13.68 -0.72 11.76
C GLY A 63 -14.88 -1.56 11.32
N ASN A 64 -14.95 -1.97 10.04
CA ASN A 64 -16.03 -2.78 9.51
C ASN A 64 -15.94 -4.26 9.90
N ILE A 65 -14.72 -4.75 10.16
CA ILE A 65 -14.52 -6.15 10.59
C ILE A 65 -14.61 -6.33 12.09
N LEU A 66 -14.56 -5.23 12.87
CA LEU A 66 -14.62 -5.27 14.33
C LEU A 66 -16.05 -5.17 14.84
N GLY A 67 -16.39 -5.98 15.85
CA GLY A 67 -17.69 -6.05 16.53
C GLY A 67 -18.43 -7.32 16.23
N GLU A 68 -19.58 -7.47 16.91
CA GLU A 68 -20.44 -8.65 16.77
C GLU A 68 -21.25 -8.61 15.47
N THR A 69 -21.53 -9.76 14.91
CA THR A 69 -22.40 -9.90 13.75
C THR A 69 -23.86 -9.85 14.18
N THR A 70 -24.66 -9.08 13.49
CA THR A 70 -26.13 -9.06 13.67
C THR A 70 -26.85 -10.07 12.77
N ASN A 71 -26.18 -10.63 11.77
CA ASN A 71 -26.72 -11.59 10.83
C ASN A 71 -26.48 -13.03 11.34
N GLY A 72 -27.53 -13.72 11.71
CA GLY A 72 -27.48 -15.10 12.28
C GLY A 72 -26.91 -16.17 11.33
N LEU A 73 -26.80 -15.90 10.02
CA LEU A 73 -26.18 -16.81 9.05
C LEU A 73 -24.65 -16.78 9.13
N PHE A 74 -24.07 -15.73 9.71
CA PHE A 74 -22.61 -15.54 9.82
C PHE A 74 -22.28 -15.31 11.30
N PRO A 75 -21.93 -16.34 12.07
CA PRO A 75 -21.62 -16.16 13.49
C PRO A 75 -20.43 -15.24 13.69
N THR A 76 -20.48 -14.47 14.79
CA THR A 76 -19.34 -13.66 15.23
C THR A 76 -18.11 -14.55 15.40
N VAL A 77 -16.96 -14.11 14.89
CA VAL A 77 -15.68 -14.78 15.09
C VAL A 77 -15.01 -14.17 16.32
N TYR A 78 -14.83 -14.98 17.36
CA TYR A 78 -14.13 -14.55 18.57
C TYR A 78 -12.64 -14.92 18.50
N TYR A 79 -11.80 -14.00 18.87
CA TYR A 79 -10.35 -14.18 18.92
C TYR A 79 -9.78 -13.68 20.24
N THR A 80 -9.10 -14.55 20.98
CA THR A 80 -8.47 -14.18 22.24
C THR A 80 -6.99 -13.85 22.00
N TYR A 81 -6.62 -12.64 22.38
CA TYR A 81 -5.25 -12.15 22.28
C TYR A 81 -4.85 -11.44 23.59
N ASP A 82 -3.72 -11.82 24.15
CA ASP A 82 -3.21 -11.28 25.42
C ASP A 82 -4.27 -11.21 26.55
N GLY A 83 -5.04 -12.30 26.70
CA GLY A 83 -6.07 -12.43 27.75
C GLY A 83 -7.38 -11.67 27.52
N ARG A 84 -7.50 -10.89 26.44
CA ARG A 84 -8.74 -10.20 26.03
C ARG A 84 -9.35 -10.89 24.82
N THR A 85 -10.68 -11.10 24.83
CA THR A 85 -11.40 -11.62 23.67
C THR A 85 -11.97 -10.47 22.84
N TYR A 86 -11.68 -10.51 21.56
CA TYR A 86 -12.15 -9.56 20.55
C TYR A 86 -13.20 -10.22 19.67
N ALA A 87 -14.21 -9.46 19.30
CA ALA A 87 -15.28 -9.89 18.39
C ALA A 87 -14.99 -9.35 16.98
N PHE A 88 -15.04 -10.24 15.99
CA PHE A 88 -14.96 -9.88 14.58
C PHE A 88 -16.27 -10.21 13.88
N ASN A 89 -16.74 -9.31 13.03
CA ASN A 89 -17.97 -9.44 12.28
C ASN A 89 -17.89 -10.60 11.28
N GLY A 90 -18.54 -11.72 11.58
CA GLY A 90 -18.44 -12.95 10.79
C GLY A 90 -18.89 -12.80 9.34
N GLN A 91 -19.86 -11.91 9.04
CA GLN A 91 -20.28 -11.64 7.67
C GLN A 91 -19.15 -10.96 6.89
N ARG A 92 -18.52 -9.93 7.46
CA ARG A 92 -17.39 -9.23 6.82
C ARG A 92 -16.19 -10.14 6.65
N ILE A 93 -15.91 -10.95 7.65
CA ILE A 93 -14.81 -11.94 7.55
C ILE A 93 -15.08 -12.96 6.44
N ALA A 94 -16.32 -13.47 6.31
CA ALA A 94 -16.67 -14.40 5.24
C ALA A 94 -16.52 -13.77 3.82
N GLU A 95 -16.79 -12.47 3.68
CA GLU A 95 -16.57 -11.74 2.43
C GLU A 95 -15.07 -11.75 2.06
N TYR A 96 -14.18 -11.44 3.02
CA TYR A 96 -12.71 -11.50 2.81
C TYR A 96 -12.22 -12.92 2.58
N ASP A 97 -12.71 -13.92 3.32
CA ASP A 97 -12.38 -15.33 3.11
C ASP A 97 -12.66 -15.75 1.66
N SER A 98 -13.84 -15.38 1.15
CA SER A 98 -14.22 -15.69 -0.24
C SER A 98 -13.29 -15.07 -1.26
N ILE A 99 -12.92 -13.78 -1.09
CA ILE A 99 -12.04 -13.07 -2.04
C ILE A 99 -10.63 -13.62 -1.96
N PHE A 100 -10.06 -13.73 -0.77
CA PHE A 100 -8.67 -14.14 -0.60
C PHE A 100 -8.44 -15.61 -0.97
N SER A 101 -9.39 -16.51 -0.69
CA SER A 101 -9.33 -17.90 -1.14
C SER A 101 -9.33 -18.02 -2.67
N ARG A 102 -10.19 -17.24 -3.36
CA ARG A 102 -10.25 -17.23 -4.83
C ARG A 102 -8.96 -16.69 -5.44
N LEU A 103 -8.38 -15.61 -4.90
CA LEU A 103 -7.11 -15.04 -5.35
C LEU A 103 -5.95 -16.01 -5.11
N THR A 104 -5.93 -16.65 -3.93
CA THR A 104 -4.91 -17.65 -3.59
C THR A 104 -4.97 -18.88 -4.51
N ALA A 105 -6.17 -19.36 -4.82
CA ALA A 105 -6.36 -20.48 -5.75
C ALA A 105 -5.84 -20.19 -7.17
N LYS A 106 -5.82 -18.91 -7.56
CA LYS A 106 -5.23 -18.43 -8.83
C LYS A 106 -3.72 -18.19 -8.74
N GLY A 107 -3.10 -18.44 -7.61
CA GLY A 107 -1.67 -18.20 -7.39
C GLY A 107 -1.29 -16.72 -7.32
N ILE A 108 -2.22 -15.82 -7.04
CA ILE A 108 -2.00 -14.37 -6.97
C ILE A 108 -1.43 -13.99 -5.61
N THR A 109 -0.40 -13.14 -5.58
CA THR A 109 0.13 -12.53 -4.34
C THR A 109 -0.77 -11.40 -3.90
N ILE A 110 -1.30 -11.49 -2.68
CA ILE A 110 -2.29 -10.56 -2.15
C ILE A 110 -1.62 -9.50 -1.28
N SER A 111 -1.95 -8.23 -1.52
CA SER A 111 -1.64 -7.08 -0.70
C SER A 111 -2.92 -6.56 -0.04
N ALA A 112 -3.04 -6.71 1.29
CA ALA A 112 -4.17 -6.19 2.05
C ALA A 112 -3.85 -4.80 2.60
N ILE A 113 -4.74 -3.83 2.38
CA ILE A 113 -4.57 -2.45 2.80
C ILE A 113 -5.42 -2.22 4.05
N LEU A 114 -4.77 -2.02 5.20
CA LEU A 114 -5.43 -1.81 6.49
C LEU A 114 -5.80 -0.33 6.65
N LEU A 115 -7.08 -0.05 6.74
CA LEU A 115 -7.62 1.31 6.79
C LEU A 115 -8.41 1.54 8.08
N ASN A 116 -8.12 2.62 8.80
CA ASN A 116 -8.87 2.98 9.98
C ASN A 116 -10.08 3.86 9.62
N ASN A 117 -11.25 3.25 9.49
CA ASN A 117 -12.52 3.93 9.28
C ASN A 117 -13.34 4.10 10.57
N ARG A 118 -12.65 4.07 11.73
CA ARG A 118 -13.23 4.03 13.08
C ARG A 118 -14.00 2.74 13.36
N SER A 119 -14.21 2.46 14.64
CA SER A 119 -15.07 1.38 15.12
C SER A 119 -15.91 1.87 16.29
N SER A 120 -17.23 1.64 16.25
CA SER A 120 -18.08 1.91 17.41
C SER A 120 -17.93 0.86 18.51
N ALA A 121 -17.57 -0.37 18.14
CA ALA A 121 -17.34 -1.46 19.09
C ALA A 121 -15.98 -1.36 19.81
N TYR A 122 -14.98 -0.77 19.12
CA TYR A 122 -13.61 -0.61 19.62
C TYR A 122 -13.11 0.82 19.30
N PRO A 123 -13.63 1.85 20.00
CA PRO A 123 -13.30 3.25 19.73
C PRO A 123 -11.80 3.54 19.95
N GLU A 124 -11.11 2.74 20.79
CA GLU A 124 -9.68 2.79 21.02
C GLU A 124 -8.82 2.42 19.78
N LEU A 125 -9.43 1.91 18.70
CA LEU A 125 -8.77 1.72 17.41
C LEU A 125 -8.19 3.03 16.86
N THR A 126 -8.89 4.15 17.11
CA THR A 126 -8.62 5.46 16.53
C THR A 126 -7.80 6.32 17.47
N HIS A 127 -6.70 6.87 16.96
CA HIS A 127 -5.76 7.72 17.73
C HIS A 127 -6.49 8.86 18.47
N PRO A 128 -6.09 9.22 19.70
CA PRO A 128 -6.75 10.29 20.49
C PRO A 128 -6.85 11.62 19.74
N LEU A 129 -5.80 12.02 19.02
CA LEU A 129 -5.79 13.23 18.19
C LEU A 129 -6.63 13.10 16.89
N SER A 130 -7.25 11.96 16.66
CA SER A 130 -8.09 11.68 15.48
C SER A 130 -9.58 11.56 15.83
N GLN A 131 -9.97 11.74 17.09
CA GLN A 131 -11.34 11.56 17.55
C GLN A 131 -12.31 12.63 16.99
N GLY A 132 -11.83 13.87 16.82
CA GLY A 132 -12.57 14.94 16.13
C GLY A 132 -12.34 14.92 14.63
N GLY A 133 -13.06 15.67 13.85
CA GLY A 133 -12.85 15.79 12.41
C GLY A 133 -13.59 14.78 11.55
N SER A 134 -13.63 15.05 10.26
CA SER A 134 -14.25 14.23 9.23
C SER A 134 -13.22 14.01 8.12
N ALA A 135 -12.89 12.76 7.87
CA ALA A 135 -11.93 12.33 6.86
C ALA A 135 -12.34 10.95 6.34
N ASN A 136 -11.73 10.51 5.25
CA ASN A 136 -11.96 9.15 4.74
C ASN A 136 -11.44 8.09 5.71
N TYR A 137 -10.20 8.29 6.20
CA TYR A 137 -9.55 7.40 7.16
C TYR A 137 -8.81 8.20 8.23
N TYR A 138 -8.50 7.52 9.35
CA TYR A 138 -7.97 8.10 10.58
C TYR A 138 -6.68 7.38 11.01
N ALA A 139 -5.83 8.06 11.76
CA ALA A 139 -4.62 7.44 12.31
C ALA A 139 -5.00 6.31 13.31
N PHE A 140 -4.25 5.23 13.25
CA PHE A 140 -4.34 4.13 14.20
C PHE A 140 -3.78 4.54 15.58
N ASN A 141 -4.40 4.03 16.65
CA ASN A 141 -4.01 4.36 18.02
C ASN A 141 -2.90 3.43 18.54
N ALA A 142 -1.66 3.85 18.36
CA ALA A 142 -0.51 3.25 19.04
C ALA A 142 0.02 4.13 20.20
N ALA A 143 -0.70 5.21 20.57
CA ALA A 143 -0.34 6.12 21.66
C ALA A 143 -0.82 5.62 23.03
N GLU A 144 -1.85 4.78 23.08
CA GLU A 144 -2.46 4.31 24.32
C GLU A 144 -2.45 2.78 24.38
N ALA A 145 -2.29 2.25 25.60
CA ALA A 145 -2.16 0.80 25.83
C ALA A 145 -3.34 -0.02 25.27
N ASP A 146 -4.57 0.46 25.36
CA ASP A 146 -5.73 -0.26 24.85
C ASP A 146 -5.78 -0.20 23.30
N GLY A 147 -5.35 0.90 22.70
CA GLY A 147 -5.16 1.01 21.26
C GLY A 147 -4.11 0.03 20.75
N VAL A 148 -2.93 0.01 21.36
CA VAL A 148 -1.84 -0.95 21.03
C VAL A 148 -2.34 -2.40 21.10
N LYS A 149 -3.07 -2.79 22.14
CA LYS A 149 -3.63 -4.14 22.28
C LYS A 149 -4.64 -4.46 21.19
N THR A 150 -5.51 -3.51 20.85
CA THR A 150 -6.50 -3.69 19.78
C THR A 150 -5.83 -3.81 18.41
N LEU A 151 -4.85 -2.96 18.09
CA LEU A 151 -4.08 -3.07 16.83
C LEU A 151 -3.34 -4.41 16.74
N ALA A 152 -2.67 -4.82 17.82
CA ALA A 152 -1.95 -6.09 17.87
C ALA A 152 -2.88 -7.29 17.69
N ALA A 153 -4.05 -7.27 18.32
CA ALA A 153 -5.06 -8.32 18.17
C ALA A 153 -5.60 -8.38 16.73
N VAL A 154 -5.86 -7.23 16.10
CA VAL A 154 -6.30 -7.15 14.69
C VAL A 154 -5.22 -7.70 13.76
N GLY A 155 -3.96 -7.26 13.91
CA GLY A 155 -2.86 -7.73 13.08
C GLY A 155 -2.61 -9.23 13.23
N ALA A 156 -2.60 -9.73 14.48
CA ALA A 156 -2.42 -11.15 14.76
C ALA A 156 -3.59 -12.00 14.22
N PHE A 157 -4.83 -11.57 14.42
CA PHE A 157 -6.01 -12.28 13.91
C PHE A 157 -5.98 -12.40 12.39
N LEU A 158 -5.78 -11.27 11.69
CA LEU A 158 -5.77 -11.24 10.23
C LEU A 158 -4.61 -12.07 9.67
N ALA A 159 -3.40 -11.91 10.22
CA ALA A 159 -2.24 -12.66 9.75
C ALA A 159 -2.33 -14.16 10.05
N GLN A 160 -2.94 -14.55 11.17
CA GLN A 160 -3.19 -15.95 11.50
C GLN A 160 -4.26 -16.57 10.58
N ARG A 161 -5.33 -15.80 10.28
CA ARG A 161 -6.43 -16.28 9.44
C ARG A 161 -6.02 -16.44 7.99
N TYR A 162 -5.25 -15.48 7.47
CA TYR A 162 -4.88 -15.41 6.05
C TYR A 162 -3.42 -15.80 5.81
N ARG A 163 -2.94 -16.88 6.45
CA ARG A 163 -1.58 -17.39 6.28
C ARG A 163 -1.47 -18.67 5.45
N ASP A 164 -2.58 -19.39 5.26
CA ASP A 164 -2.64 -20.69 4.62
C ASP A 164 -3.87 -20.81 3.69
N ASN A 165 -4.07 -21.98 3.09
CA ASN A 165 -5.13 -22.20 2.11
C ASN A 165 -6.55 -22.30 2.71
N ASP A 166 -6.71 -22.31 4.02
CA ASP A 166 -8.05 -22.46 4.64
C ASP A 166 -8.93 -21.25 4.36
N HIS A 167 -8.34 -20.04 4.35
CA HIS A 167 -9.05 -18.79 4.11
C HIS A 167 -8.37 -17.90 3.07
N GLY A 168 -7.26 -18.37 2.47
CA GLY A 168 -6.42 -17.62 1.54
C GLY A 168 -5.15 -17.07 2.21
N ILE A 169 -4.19 -16.64 1.36
CA ILE A 169 -2.85 -16.25 1.80
C ILE A 169 -2.58 -14.80 1.46
N VAL A 170 -2.49 -13.95 2.48
CA VAL A 170 -2.07 -12.56 2.36
C VAL A 170 -0.61 -12.44 2.77
N MET A 171 0.24 -12.01 1.83
CA MET A 171 1.67 -11.88 2.06
C MET A 171 2.12 -10.43 2.27
N ASN A 172 1.38 -9.44 1.75
CA ASN A 172 1.70 -8.03 1.93
C ASN A 172 0.60 -7.35 2.74
N TRP A 173 1.01 -6.58 3.74
CA TRP A 173 0.13 -5.82 4.62
C TRP A 173 0.52 -4.35 4.57
N ILE A 174 -0.33 -3.51 4.03
CA ILE A 174 -0.10 -2.08 3.88
C ILE A 174 -0.82 -1.37 5.02
N VAL A 175 -0.10 -0.58 5.81
CA VAL A 175 -0.64 0.13 6.99
C VAL A 175 -1.04 1.55 6.60
N GLY A 176 -2.34 1.79 6.50
CA GLY A 176 -2.92 3.06 6.06
C GLY A 176 -2.96 3.23 4.54
N ASN A 177 -3.35 4.43 4.12
CA ASN A 177 -3.39 4.87 2.73
C ASN A 177 -2.86 6.30 2.66
N GLU A 178 -1.91 6.58 1.78
CA GLU A 178 -1.35 7.93 1.55
C GLU A 178 -1.19 8.74 2.84
N VAL A 179 -0.52 8.14 3.83
CA VAL A 179 -0.54 8.67 5.21
C VAL A 179 0.07 10.07 5.33
N ASN A 180 0.90 10.48 4.38
CA ASN A 180 1.41 11.83 4.30
C ASN A 180 0.30 12.87 4.04
N VAL A 181 -0.84 12.49 3.44
CA VAL A 181 -2.03 13.31 3.26
C VAL A 181 -2.90 13.24 4.53
N ARG A 182 -2.38 13.86 5.59
CA ARG A 182 -2.91 13.80 6.95
C ARG A 182 -4.40 14.15 7.05
N SER A 183 -4.87 15.13 6.30
CA SER A 183 -6.25 15.63 6.46
C SER A 183 -7.31 14.67 5.96
N ASP A 184 -6.99 13.76 5.03
CA ASP A 184 -7.97 12.96 4.29
C ASP A 184 -7.80 11.46 4.47
N TRP A 185 -6.54 10.97 4.41
CA TRP A 185 -6.28 9.54 4.33
C TRP A 185 -5.72 8.91 5.60
N ASN A 186 -5.23 9.76 6.54
CA ASN A 186 -4.74 9.30 7.84
C ASN A 186 -4.94 10.41 8.88
N TYR A 187 -6.20 10.85 9.02
CA TYR A 187 -6.53 12.03 9.81
C TYR A 187 -6.01 11.96 11.24
N MET A 188 -5.28 12.99 11.59
CA MET A 188 -4.88 13.36 12.94
C MET A 188 -4.93 14.89 13.05
N GLN A 189 -5.24 15.48 14.20
CA GLN A 189 -5.04 16.91 14.41
C GLN A 189 -3.60 17.28 14.05
N TYR A 190 -3.41 18.51 13.53
CA TYR A 190 -2.07 18.94 13.12
C TYR A 190 -1.11 18.91 14.31
N VAL A 191 0.00 18.26 14.12
CA VAL A 191 1.19 18.23 14.98
C VAL A 191 2.42 18.50 14.09
N ASP A 192 3.58 18.69 14.70
CA ASP A 192 4.83 18.75 13.92
C ASP A 192 5.13 17.39 13.25
N LEU A 193 6.02 17.43 12.25
CA LEU A 193 6.38 16.27 11.45
C LEU A 193 6.93 15.12 12.32
N ASP A 194 7.82 15.41 13.26
CA ASP A 194 8.47 14.37 14.05
C ASP A 194 7.48 13.66 14.99
N THR A 195 6.54 14.42 15.56
CA THR A 195 5.43 13.85 16.34
C THR A 195 4.55 12.96 15.44
N TYR A 196 4.17 13.44 14.26
CA TYR A 196 3.34 12.66 13.33
C TYR A 196 4.03 11.38 12.87
N ALA A 197 5.30 11.50 12.49
CA ALA A 197 6.13 10.38 12.06
C ALA A 197 6.28 9.31 13.15
N ARG A 198 6.47 9.73 14.40
CA ARG A 198 6.56 8.84 15.57
C ARG A 198 5.26 8.08 15.80
N GLU A 199 4.11 8.75 15.76
CA GLU A 199 2.81 8.10 15.97
C GLU A 199 2.53 7.07 14.87
N TYR A 200 2.87 7.40 13.62
CA TYR A 200 2.73 6.46 12.52
C TYR A 200 3.73 5.29 12.63
N ALA A 201 5.00 5.55 12.95
CA ALA A 201 6.03 4.53 13.17
C ALA A 201 5.61 3.52 14.26
N ASN A 202 5.02 4.00 15.35
CA ASN A 202 4.50 3.16 16.42
C ASN A 202 3.38 2.23 15.92
N ALA A 203 2.43 2.75 15.16
CA ALA A 203 1.35 1.94 14.58
C ALA A 203 1.89 0.87 13.61
N VAL A 204 2.83 1.25 12.73
CA VAL A 204 3.52 0.33 11.82
C VAL A 204 4.22 -0.78 12.60
N ARG A 205 4.95 -0.45 13.66
CA ARG A 205 5.64 -1.42 14.51
C ARG A 205 4.69 -2.42 15.18
N VAL A 206 3.54 -1.95 15.68
CA VAL A 206 2.54 -2.83 16.29
C VAL A 206 2.02 -3.84 15.26
N PHE A 207 1.66 -3.39 14.06
CA PHE A 207 1.23 -4.29 12.99
C PHE A 207 2.36 -5.20 12.53
N TYR A 208 3.58 -4.69 12.36
CA TYR A 208 4.75 -5.49 11.99
C TYR A 208 4.97 -6.66 12.96
N ASN A 209 5.03 -6.36 14.25
CA ASN A 209 5.28 -7.36 15.28
C ASN A 209 4.14 -8.39 15.34
N SER A 210 2.89 -7.96 15.31
CA SER A 210 1.74 -8.86 15.40
C SER A 210 1.57 -9.73 14.15
N ILE A 211 1.78 -9.17 12.96
CA ILE A 211 1.66 -9.90 11.70
C ILE A 211 2.79 -10.91 11.55
N LYS A 212 4.05 -10.49 11.72
CA LYS A 212 5.20 -11.36 11.53
C LYS A 212 5.32 -12.46 12.60
N SER A 213 4.78 -12.23 13.80
CA SER A 213 4.67 -13.30 14.81
C SER A 213 3.70 -14.41 14.44
N MET A 214 2.80 -14.20 13.46
CA MET A 214 1.86 -15.22 12.95
C MET A 214 2.32 -15.81 11.60
N ASN A 215 2.96 -15.01 10.74
CA ASN A 215 3.48 -15.43 9.44
C ASN A 215 4.86 -14.77 9.22
N ALA A 216 5.93 -15.56 9.40
CA ALA A 216 7.31 -15.07 9.41
C ALA A 216 7.71 -14.29 8.16
N ASN A 217 7.27 -14.74 6.99
CA ASN A 217 7.66 -14.19 5.69
C ASN A 217 6.65 -13.18 5.12
N ALA A 218 5.59 -12.84 5.86
CA ALA A 218 4.73 -11.72 5.50
C ALA A 218 5.52 -10.40 5.52
N ARG A 219 5.19 -9.49 4.62
CA ARG A 219 5.81 -8.16 4.53
C ARG A 219 4.84 -7.09 4.97
N VAL A 220 5.35 -6.07 5.65
CA VAL A 220 4.57 -4.91 6.11
C VAL A 220 5.10 -3.66 5.41
N TYR A 221 4.18 -2.87 4.86
CA TYR A 221 4.48 -1.69 4.06
C TYR A 221 3.88 -0.43 4.68
N VAL A 222 4.60 0.67 4.53
CA VAL A 222 4.10 2.03 4.77
C VAL A 222 3.54 2.58 3.46
N SER A 223 2.49 3.42 3.52
CA SER A 223 1.79 3.92 2.32
C SER A 223 1.97 5.41 2.14
N MET A 224 2.42 5.83 0.95
CA MET A 224 2.70 7.23 0.60
C MET A 224 2.14 7.59 -0.78
N ASP A 225 1.91 8.90 -1.02
CA ASP A 225 1.53 9.44 -2.31
C ASP A 225 2.73 10.04 -3.09
N GLN A 226 2.47 10.67 -4.22
CA GLN A 226 3.49 11.26 -5.10
C GLN A 226 4.11 12.58 -4.59
N GLN A 227 3.67 13.18 -3.47
CA GLN A 227 4.10 14.50 -3.01
C GLN A 227 5.43 14.44 -2.26
N TRP A 228 6.52 14.29 -3.01
CA TRP A 228 7.83 13.92 -2.49
C TRP A 228 8.51 15.03 -1.67
N ASN A 229 8.64 16.24 -2.26
CA ASN A 229 9.31 17.38 -1.62
C ASN A 229 8.72 18.68 -2.16
N ARG A 230 7.47 18.96 -1.80
CA ARG A 230 6.71 20.08 -2.33
C ARG A 230 6.86 21.36 -1.54
N ASP A 231 7.35 21.28 -0.31
CA ASP A 231 7.42 22.40 0.64
C ASP A 231 6.06 23.13 0.74
N LEU A 232 5.00 22.31 0.94
CA LEU A 232 3.66 22.84 1.07
C LEU A 232 3.52 23.52 2.43
N SER A 233 3.23 24.81 2.45
CA SER A 233 2.83 25.55 3.66
C SER A 233 1.48 25.07 4.23
N SER A 234 0.83 24.14 3.55
CA SER A 234 -0.43 23.54 3.97
C SER A 234 -0.21 22.58 5.14
N LYS A 235 -1.05 22.72 6.18
CA LYS A 235 -1.11 21.77 7.30
C LYS A 235 -1.86 20.48 6.95
N ASN A 236 -2.26 20.27 5.70
CA ASN A 236 -3.08 19.14 5.28
C ASN A 236 -2.23 17.89 4.97
N SER A 237 -0.98 18.10 4.57
CA SER A 237 -0.05 17.02 4.22
C SER A 237 1.37 17.34 4.65
N TYR A 238 2.19 16.30 4.74
CA TYR A 238 3.64 16.36 4.92
C TYR A 238 4.31 15.90 3.62
N ASP A 239 5.54 16.36 3.38
CA ASP A 239 6.35 15.84 2.29
C ASP A 239 6.76 14.40 2.57
N VAL A 240 6.61 13.52 1.58
CA VAL A 240 6.88 12.07 1.70
C VAL A 240 8.31 11.81 2.11
N ARG A 241 9.29 12.49 1.46
CA ARG A 241 10.70 12.32 1.79
C ARG A 241 10.99 12.59 3.26
N ASP A 242 10.52 13.71 3.78
CA ASP A 242 10.78 14.13 5.14
C ASP A 242 10.06 13.24 6.17
N LEU A 243 8.84 12.80 5.84
CA LEU A 243 8.10 11.84 6.66
C LEU A 243 8.81 10.47 6.71
N LEU A 244 9.32 9.97 5.58
CA LEU A 244 10.08 8.72 5.55
C LEU A 244 11.39 8.83 6.35
N VAL A 245 12.12 9.94 6.25
CA VAL A 245 13.34 10.19 7.03
C VAL A 245 13.04 10.17 8.53
N SER A 246 12.06 10.97 8.97
CA SER A 246 11.72 11.08 10.40
C SER A 246 11.18 9.75 10.96
N MET A 247 10.28 9.09 10.22
CA MET A 247 9.75 7.77 10.60
C MET A 247 10.86 6.71 10.68
N ASN A 248 11.73 6.64 9.68
CA ASN A 248 12.83 5.66 9.67
C ASN A 248 13.84 5.93 10.78
N GLN A 249 14.11 7.19 11.12
CA GLN A 249 14.98 7.53 12.25
C GLN A 249 14.39 7.05 13.59
N VAL A 250 13.09 7.20 13.81
CA VAL A 250 12.40 6.65 14.98
C VAL A 250 12.55 5.13 15.01
N ILE A 251 12.25 4.46 13.90
CA ILE A 251 12.31 2.99 13.79
C ILE A 251 13.73 2.48 14.02
N SER A 252 14.74 3.05 13.35
CA SER A 252 16.13 2.59 13.47
C SER A 252 16.71 2.81 14.86
N THR A 253 16.35 3.91 15.53
CA THR A 253 16.81 4.22 16.88
C THR A 253 16.20 3.29 17.93
N GLU A 254 14.92 2.95 17.79
CA GLU A 254 14.17 2.16 18.76
C GLU A 254 14.21 0.64 18.46
N GLY A 255 14.82 0.23 17.37
CA GLY A 255 14.93 -1.15 16.87
C GLY A 255 14.47 -1.23 15.41
N ASN A 256 15.44 -1.37 14.49
CA ASN A 256 15.15 -1.41 13.05
C ASN A 256 14.31 -2.63 12.68
N ILE A 257 13.20 -2.41 11.98
CA ILE A 257 12.31 -3.41 11.41
C ILE A 257 12.27 -3.28 9.90
N ASP A 258 11.98 -4.39 9.20
CA ASP A 258 12.02 -4.46 7.74
C ASP A 258 10.69 -4.03 7.12
N TRP A 259 10.37 -2.73 7.21
CA TRP A 259 9.23 -2.17 6.49
C TRP A 259 9.55 -2.00 5.00
N GLY A 260 8.54 -2.18 4.14
CA GLY A 260 8.59 -1.83 2.72
C GLY A 260 7.83 -0.54 2.42
N LEU A 261 7.97 -0.02 1.20
CA LEU A 261 7.22 1.15 0.73
C LEU A 261 6.13 0.74 -0.27
N ALA A 262 4.90 1.15 0.00
CA ALA A 262 3.75 1.11 -0.90
C ALA A 262 3.51 2.55 -1.38
N ASP A 263 3.90 2.84 -2.63
CA ASP A 263 3.86 4.18 -3.20
C ASP A 263 2.76 4.32 -4.25
N HIS A 264 2.20 5.53 -4.39
CA HIS A 264 1.15 5.85 -5.37
C HIS A 264 1.65 6.90 -6.38
N PRO A 265 2.46 6.52 -7.38
CA PRO A 265 3.10 7.45 -8.32
C PRO A 265 2.15 7.85 -9.46
N TYR A 266 0.97 8.34 -9.12
CA TYR A 266 0.03 8.86 -10.12
C TYR A 266 0.64 9.97 -10.97
N ALA A 267 0.09 10.17 -12.16
CA ALA A 267 0.42 11.33 -12.97
C ALA A 267 0.01 12.64 -12.26
N TYR A 268 0.73 13.71 -12.53
CA TYR A 268 0.39 15.01 -11.97
C TYR A 268 0.05 16.04 -13.07
N PRO A 269 -1.12 16.69 -12.99
CA PRO A 269 -2.29 16.32 -12.16
C PRO A 269 -2.83 14.93 -12.49
N LEU A 270 -3.62 14.33 -11.59
CA LEU A 270 -4.20 12.99 -11.75
C LEU A 270 -4.93 12.78 -13.10
N THR A 271 -5.55 13.83 -13.64
CA THR A 271 -6.26 13.80 -14.92
C THR A 271 -5.34 13.86 -16.13
N ASN A 272 -4.02 14.05 -15.95
CA ASN A 272 -3.08 14.19 -17.07
C ASN A 272 -2.64 12.80 -17.58
N THR A 273 -3.42 12.20 -18.44
CA THR A 273 -3.13 10.88 -19.00
C THR A 273 -1.89 10.91 -19.93
N THR A 274 -1.65 12.01 -20.64
CA THR A 274 -0.48 12.17 -21.52
C THR A 274 0.68 12.88 -20.82
N PHE A 275 1.02 12.43 -19.62
CA PHE A 275 1.97 13.05 -18.72
C PHE A 275 3.37 13.27 -19.34
N TRP A 276 3.78 12.48 -20.32
CA TRP A 276 5.04 12.67 -21.07
C TRP A 276 5.10 13.99 -21.85
N ASN A 277 3.94 14.58 -22.15
CA ASN A 277 3.83 15.90 -22.78
C ASN A 277 3.78 17.06 -21.79
N SER A 278 4.00 16.81 -20.51
CA SER A 278 3.96 17.86 -19.49
C SER A 278 4.98 18.94 -19.78
N SER A 279 4.59 20.19 -19.61
CA SER A 279 5.42 21.37 -19.92
C SER A 279 5.31 22.46 -18.85
N GLY A 280 6.14 23.49 -18.96
CA GLY A 280 6.08 24.68 -18.13
C GLY A 280 6.25 24.39 -16.64
N LYS A 281 5.24 24.74 -15.82
CA LYS A 281 5.32 24.60 -14.36
C LYS A 281 5.29 23.13 -13.91
N ILE A 282 4.51 22.28 -14.59
CA ILE A 282 4.38 20.86 -14.22
C ILE A 282 5.72 20.14 -14.42
N GLN A 283 6.36 20.35 -15.58
CA GLN A 283 7.65 19.73 -15.87
C GLN A 283 8.74 20.09 -14.84
N LYS A 284 8.69 21.30 -14.27
CA LYS A 284 9.64 21.74 -13.24
C LYS A 284 9.42 21.06 -11.88
N LEU A 285 8.24 20.47 -11.64
CA LEU A 285 7.94 19.76 -10.41
C LEU A 285 8.39 18.29 -10.46
N ILE A 286 8.65 17.76 -11.66
CA ILE A 286 8.99 16.35 -11.90
C ILE A 286 10.39 16.30 -12.51
N THR A 287 11.38 16.03 -11.70
CA THR A 287 12.80 15.98 -12.10
C THR A 287 13.44 14.71 -11.58
N ASN A 288 14.61 14.31 -12.13
CA ASN A 288 15.37 13.17 -11.64
C ASN A 288 16.25 13.50 -10.42
N SER A 289 16.07 14.66 -9.82
CA SER A 289 16.76 15.07 -8.60
C SER A 289 16.05 14.53 -7.36
N GLU A 290 16.80 14.18 -6.33
CA GLU A 290 16.24 13.86 -5.01
C GLU A 290 15.39 15.01 -4.44
N ASN A 291 15.66 16.23 -4.86
CA ASN A 291 14.89 17.42 -4.46
C ASN A 291 13.70 17.69 -5.39
N THR A 292 13.28 16.71 -6.21
CA THR A 292 12.07 16.84 -7.02
C THR A 292 10.86 17.10 -6.13
N SER A 293 9.90 17.91 -6.61
CA SER A 293 8.69 18.18 -5.81
C SER A 293 7.73 17.00 -5.83
N ILE A 294 7.66 16.27 -6.95
CA ILE A 294 6.70 15.20 -7.18
C ILE A 294 7.43 14.01 -7.79
N VAL A 295 7.10 12.81 -7.34
CA VAL A 295 7.52 11.55 -7.97
C VAL A 295 6.34 10.91 -8.67
N THR A 296 6.54 10.57 -9.94
CA THR A 296 5.59 9.86 -10.80
C THR A 296 6.35 8.76 -11.54
N MET A 297 5.71 8.04 -12.43
CA MET A 297 6.41 7.05 -13.27
C MET A 297 7.48 7.64 -14.18
N GLN A 298 7.54 8.97 -14.36
CA GLN A 298 8.60 9.63 -15.14
C GLN A 298 9.94 9.71 -14.41
N ASN A 299 9.94 9.63 -13.09
CA ASN A 299 11.13 9.76 -12.24
C ASN A 299 11.08 8.81 -11.03
N ILE A 300 10.47 7.65 -11.19
CA ILE A 300 10.26 6.67 -10.10
C ILE A 300 11.57 6.19 -9.45
N ASN A 301 12.67 6.22 -10.20
CA ASN A 301 14.02 5.94 -9.71
C ASN A 301 14.44 6.86 -8.55
N VAL A 302 13.86 8.04 -8.40
CA VAL A 302 14.17 8.95 -7.27
C VAL A 302 13.88 8.24 -5.95
N ILE A 303 12.72 7.56 -5.83
CA ILE A 303 12.37 6.80 -4.62
C ILE A 303 13.32 5.61 -4.42
N THR A 304 13.56 4.82 -5.46
CA THR A 304 14.39 3.62 -5.31
C THR A 304 15.86 3.98 -5.04
N ASN A 305 16.38 5.05 -5.63
CA ASN A 305 17.72 5.56 -5.31
C ASN A 305 17.80 6.11 -3.88
N PHE A 306 16.74 6.76 -3.38
CA PHE A 306 16.67 7.24 -2.02
C PHE A 306 16.70 6.07 -1.01
N LEU A 307 15.99 4.98 -1.28
CA LEU A 307 15.96 3.80 -0.41
C LEU A 307 17.26 2.98 -0.39
N GLN A 308 18.19 3.24 -1.34
CA GLN A 308 19.52 2.63 -1.36
C GLN A 308 20.53 3.35 -0.45
N LYS A 309 20.19 4.48 0.13
CA LYS A 309 21.06 5.18 1.09
C LYS A 309 21.25 4.35 2.35
N GLU A 310 22.46 4.39 2.91
CA GLU A 310 22.84 3.60 4.08
C GLU A 310 21.84 3.75 5.24
N GLU A 311 21.39 4.98 5.49
CA GLU A 311 20.43 5.27 6.56
C GLU A 311 19.03 4.70 6.32
N MET A 312 18.71 4.32 5.08
CA MET A 312 17.39 3.79 4.71
C MET A 312 17.35 2.25 4.61
N LEU A 313 18.51 1.60 4.66
CA LEU A 313 18.58 0.14 4.52
C LEU A 313 17.90 -0.59 5.70
N THR A 314 17.57 -1.86 5.47
CA THR A 314 17.12 -2.76 6.53
C THR A 314 18.26 -3.04 7.54
N ALA A 315 17.97 -3.72 8.64
CA ALA A 315 18.98 -4.10 9.62
C ALA A 315 20.07 -5.02 9.02
N ASP A 316 19.73 -5.78 7.98
CA ASP A 316 20.65 -6.69 7.26
C ASP A 316 21.37 -6.00 6.09
N GLY A 317 21.16 -4.70 5.90
CA GLY A 317 21.80 -3.92 4.82
C GLY A 317 21.14 -4.07 3.46
N GLU A 318 19.92 -4.61 3.39
CA GLU A 318 19.17 -4.76 2.15
C GLU A 318 18.34 -3.52 1.83
N VAL A 319 18.12 -3.26 0.54
CA VAL A 319 17.21 -2.20 0.10
C VAL A 319 15.77 -2.60 0.39
N ARG A 320 15.00 -1.67 0.98
CA ARG A 320 13.59 -1.92 1.32
C ARG A 320 12.76 -2.19 0.07
N PRO A 321 11.88 -3.22 0.09
CA PRO A 321 11.06 -3.55 -1.07
C PRO A 321 10.04 -2.44 -1.36
N VAL A 322 9.80 -2.19 -2.65
CA VAL A 322 8.81 -1.22 -3.12
C VAL A 322 7.71 -1.95 -3.88
N ILE A 323 6.46 -1.60 -3.58
CA ILE A 323 5.31 -1.92 -4.43
C ILE A 323 4.63 -0.60 -4.84
N LEU A 324 4.29 -0.46 -6.11
CA LEU A 324 3.47 0.65 -6.58
C LEU A 324 2.02 0.21 -6.38
N SER A 325 1.49 0.48 -5.17
CA SER A 325 0.25 -0.13 -4.69
C SER A 325 -1.00 0.49 -5.29
N GLU A 326 -0.88 1.66 -5.89
CA GLU A 326 -1.98 2.31 -6.58
C GLU A 326 -1.46 3.31 -7.62
N LEU A 327 -1.86 3.13 -8.86
CA LEU A 327 -1.72 4.11 -9.94
C LEU A 327 -2.75 3.82 -11.03
N GLY A 328 -3.08 4.82 -11.82
CA GLY A 328 -4.04 4.66 -12.90
C GLY A 328 -4.04 5.87 -13.83
N TYR A 329 -4.56 5.66 -15.02
CA TYR A 329 -4.62 6.68 -16.08
C TYR A 329 -6.03 6.77 -16.62
N SER A 330 -6.56 7.98 -16.76
CA SER A 330 -7.93 8.18 -17.18
C SER A 330 -8.12 8.00 -18.68
N SER A 331 -9.17 7.27 -19.07
CA SER A 331 -9.61 7.19 -20.48
C SER A 331 -10.37 8.43 -20.95
N SER A 332 -10.62 9.41 -20.10
CA SER A 332 -11.32 10.66 -20.47
C SER A 332 -10.60 11.46 -21.54
N GLN A 333 -9.28 11.29 -21.67
CA GLN A 333 -8.45 11.86 -22.75
C GLN A 333 -8.19 10.87 -23.92
N GLY A 334 -8.96 9.80 -23.98
CA GLY A 334 -8.87 8.74 -25.00
C GLY A 334 -8.29 7.43 -24.48
N GLU A 335 -8.91 6.33 -24.85
CA GLU A 335 -8.51 4.99 -24.41
C GLU A 335 -7.11 4.60 -24.91
N ILE A 336 -6.72 5.08 -26.08
CA ILE A 336 -5.36 4.85 -26.63
C ILE A 336 -4.32 5.54 -25.75
N ASN A 337 -4.59 6.76 -25.27
CA ASN A 337 -3.69 7.45 -24.37
C ASN A 337 -3.60 6.75 -23.00
N GLN A 338 -4.73 6.26 -22.49
CA GLN A 338 -4.76 5.45 -21.25
C GLN A 338 -3.87 4.21 -21.38
N ALA A 339 -4.00 3.49 -22.48
CA ALA A 339 -3.22 2.27 -22.71
C ALA A 339 -1.72 2.56 -22.92
N ALA A 340 -1.38 3.64 -23.62
CA ALA A 340 0.00 4.09 -23.79
C ALA A 340 0.63 4.51 -22.45
N ALA A 341 -0.13 5.19 -21.61
CA ALA A 341 0.31 5.60 -20.26
C ALA A 341 0.60 4.38 -19.36
N PHE A 342 -0.27 3.37 -19.42
CA PHE A 342 -0.02 2.12 -18.69
C PHE A 342 1.23 1.39 -19.21
N ALA A 343 1.40 1.30 -20.54
CA ALA A 343 2.59 0.67 -21.13
C ALA A 343 3.88 1.38 -20.69
N TYR A 344 3.87 2.73 -20.70
CA TYR A 344 4.99 3.53 -20.15
C TYR A 344 5.32 3.14 -18.73
N ALA A 345 4.29 3.17 -17.85
CA ALA A 345 4.46 2.90 -16.43
C ALA A 345 4.96 1.46 -16.18
N TYR A 346 4.40 0.49 -16.89
CA TYR A 346 4.79 -0.91 -16.75
C TYR A 346 6.27 -1.11 -17.09
N TYR A 347 6.72 -0.63 -18.27
CA TYR A 347 8.12 -0.81 -18.69
C TYR A 347 9.10 -0.03 -17.82
N ALA A 348 8.72 1.14 -17.32
CA ALA A 348 9.53 1.88 -16.34
C ALA A 348 9.69 1.09 -15.03
N ALA A 349 8.61 0.49 -14.53
CA ALA A 349 8.63 -0.28 -13.29
C ALA A 349 9.34 -1.64 -13.44
N GLU A 350 9.06 -2.39 -14.54
CA GLU A 350 9.63 -3.72 -14.79
C GLU A 350 11.17 -3.69 -14.87
N ASN A 351 11.73 -2.59 -15.36
CA ASN A 351 13.17 -2.40 -15.46
C ASN A 351 13.83 -1.78 -14.23
N ASN A 352 13.08 -1.61 -13.14
CA ASN A 352 13.62 -1.17 -11.85
C ASN A 352 13.67 -2.36 -10.88
N PRO A 353 14.87 -2.88 -10.51
CA PRO A 353 15.01 -4.12 -9.74
C PRO A 353 14.45 -4.05 -8.32
N TYR A 354 14.15 -2.86 -7.81
CA TYR A 354 13.63 -2.65 -6.46
C TYR A 354 12.09 -2.59 -6.41
N ILE A 355 11.41 -2.55 -7.58
CA ILE A 355 9.95 -2.54 -7.67
C ILE A 355 9.45 -3.98 -7.83
N ASN A 356 8.72 -4.47 -6.84
CA ASN A 356 8.25 -5.85 -6.78
C ASN A 356 6.85 -6.05 -7.39
N ALA A 357 6.04 -5.00 -7.47
CA ALA A 357 4.71 -5.05 -8.08
C ALA A 357 4.25 -3.66 -8.52
N ILE A 358 3.43 -3.63 -9.56
CA ILE A 358 2.68 -2.46 -10.03
C ILE A 358 1.19 -2.82 -10.05
N LEU A 359 0.38 -2.13 -9.25
CA LEU A 359 -1.03 -2.43 -9.04
C LEU A 359 -1.89 -1.34 -9.69
N LEU A 360 -2.48 -1.67 -10.84
CA LEU A 360 -3.33 -0.72 -11.56
C LEU A 360 -4.63 -0.47 -10.77
N SER A 361 -4.97 0.77 -10.54
CA SER A 361 -6.25 1.23 -10.05
C SER A 361 -7.09 1.67 -11.26
N ARG A 362 -7.99 0.83 -11.78
CA ARG A 362 -8.60 -0.35 -11.19
C ARG A 362 -9.13 -1.27 -12.30
N GLN A 363 -9.77 -2.37 -11.92
CA GLN A 363 -10.36 -3.31 -12.89
C GLN A 363 -11.58 -2.73 -13.61
N THR A 364 -12.48 -2.08 -12.87
CA THR A 364 -13.72 -1.48 -13.39
C THR A 364 -13.80 -0.01 -12.98
N ASP A 365 -14.24 0.87 -13.88
CA ASP A 365 -14.46 2.28 -13.58
C ASP A 365 -15.38 2.47 -12.37
N ALA A 366 -15.02 3.36 -11.45
CA ALA A 366 -15.84 3.76 -10.32
C ALA A 366 -16.62 5.03 -10.62
N GLY A 367 -17.94 5.05 -10.32
CA GLY A 367 -18.81 6.16 -10.66
C GLY A 367 -18.38 7.49 -10.02
N GLU A 368 -17.90 7.46 -8.78
CA GLU A 368 -17.43 8.65 -8.05
C GLU A 368 -16.16 9.23 -8.68
N GLU A 369 -15.27 8.38 -9.19
CA GLU A 369 -14.04 8.80 -9.87
C GLU A 369 -14.34 9.35 -11.28
N ILE A 370 -15.27 8.74 -12.02
CA ILE A 370 -15.72 9.26 -13.33
C ILE A 370 -16.21 10.68 -13.20
N ALA A 371 -16.96 11.02 -12.14
CA ALA A 371 -17.45 12.37 -11.88
C ALA A 371 -16.31 13.41 -11.70
N GLN A 372 -15.12 12.93 -11.34
CA GLN A 372 -13.89 13.72 -11.18
C GLN A 372 -13.00 13.69 -12.45
N GLY A 373 -13.46 13.07 -13.54
CA GLY A 373 -12.67 12.89 -14.77
C GLY A 373 -11.69 11.71 -14.73
N LEU A 374 -11.85 10.80 -13.77
CA LEU A 374 -10.95 9.68 -13.51
C LEU A 374 -11.60 8.34 -13.90
N ALA A 375 -11.71 8.09 -15.20
CA ALA A 375 -12.17 6.80 -15.72
C ALA A 375 -10.97 5.83 -15.85
N LEU A 376 -10.53 5.26 -14.70
CA LEU A 376 -9.25 4.55 -14.55
C LEU A 376 -9.31 3.05 -14.91
N GLY A 377 -10.50 2.45 -14.96
CA GLY A 377 -10.70 1.01 -15.13
C GLY A 377 -10.17 0.44 -16.45
N LEU A 378 -9.85 -0.85 -16.45
CA LEU A 378 -9.67 -1.65 -17.67
C LEU A 378 -10.99 -1.77 -18.44
N SER A 379 -12.09 -1.77 -17.70
CA SER A 379 -13.46 -1.83 -18.22
C SER A 379 -14.27 -0.64 -17.74
N THR A 380 -15.28 -0.27 -18.53
CA THR A 380 -16.30 0.71 -18.11
C THR A 380 -17.12 0.18 -16.93
N GLN A 381 -17.86 1.06 -16.25
CA GLN A 381 -18.80 0.67 -15.20
C GLN A 381 -19.85 -0.36 -15.67
N GLY A 382 -20.21 -0.34 -16.95
CA GLY A 382 -21.11 -1.31 -17.59
C GLY A 382 -20.43 -2.64 -17.97
N GLY A 383 -19.12 -2.80 -17.69
CA GLY A 383 -18.39 -4.04 -17.99
C GLY A 383 -17.82 -4.12 -19.40
N GLN A 384 -17.92 -3.09 -20.23
CA GLN A 384 -17.33 -3.07 -21.55
C GLN A 384 -15.81 -2.88 -21.44
N HIS A 385 -15.02 -3.78 -22.06
CA HIS A 385 -13.57 -3.66 -22.10
C HIS A 385 -13.13 -2.44 -22.90
N LYS A 386 -12.19 -1.68 -22.35
CA LYS A 386 -11.54 -0.55 -23.01
C LYS A 386 -10.30 -1.03 -23.78
N TYR A 387 -9.71 -0.17 -24.59
CA TYR A 387 -8.50 -0.51 -25.35
C TYR A 387 -7.34 -0.97 -24.44
N ILE A 388 -7.20 -0.41 -23.25
CA ILE A 388 -6.19 -0.81 -22.26
C ILE A 388 -6.34 -2.27 -21.82
N TYR A 389 -7.50 -2.89 -21.90
CA TYR A 389 -7.74 -4.27 -21.48
C TYR A 389 -6.80 -5.26 -22.17
N GLU A 390 -6.72 -5.20 -23.51
CA GLU A 390 -5.85 -6.06 -24.29
C GLU A 390 -4.37 -5.75 -24.08
N VAL A 391 -4.01 -4.47 -23.87
CA VAL A 391 -2.63 -4.08 -23.54
C VAL A 391 -2.24 -4.63 -22.17
N TYR A 392 -3.07 -4.45 -21.14
CA TYR A 392 -2.83 -4.98 -19.81
C TYR A 392 -2.70 -6.50 -19.81
N LYS A 393 -3.61 -7.20 -20.49
CA LYS A 393 -3.61 -8.67 -20.62
C LYS A 393 -2.28 -9.20 -21.15
N ASN A 394 -1.72 -8.54 -22.16
CA ASN A 394 -0.61 -9.08 -22.95
C ASN A 394 0.75 -8.44 -22.67
N ILE A 395 0.86 -7.41 -21.85
CA ILE A 395 2.08 -6.60 -21.68
C ILE A 395 3.27 -7.41 -21.14
N ASP A 396 3.04 -8.43 -20.36
CA ASP A 396 4.03 -9.35 -19.76
C ASP A 396 4.13 -10.70 -20.48
N GLN A 397 3.49 -10.83 -21.67
CA GLN A 397 3.50 -12.05 -22.44
C GLN A 397 4.56 -12.00 -23.55
N VAL A 398 4.92 -13.17 -24.09
CA VAL A 398 5.95 -13.30 -25.15
C VAL A 398 5.66 -12.42 -26.38
N ASN A 399 4.39 -12.17 -26.68
CA ASN A 399 3.91 -11.36 -27.80
C ASN A 399 3.59 -9.90 -27.42
N SER A 400 4.07 -9.41 -26.27
CA SER A 400 3.78 -8.06 -25.74
C SER A 400 3.99 -6.94 -26.76
N ASN A 401 5.04 -7.03 -27.59
CA ASN A 401 5.32 -6.05 -28.63
C ASN A 401 4.13 -5.81 -29.58
N SER A 402 3.35 -6.83 -29.90
CA SER A 402 2.17 -6.69 -30.78
C SER A 402 1.08 -5.81 -30.16
N TYR A 403 1.06 -5.69 -28.85
CA TYR A 403 0.08 -4.93 -28.09
C TYR A 403 0.59 -3.59 -27.56
N THR A 404 1.91 -3.36 -27.57
CA THR A 404 2.51 -2.16 -26.99
C THR A 404 3.25 -1.28 -27.99
N GLU A 405 3.53 -1.76 -29.21
CA GLU A 405 4.27 -1.02 -30.23
C GLU A 405 3.60 0.32 -30.60
N PHE A 406 2.26 0.36 -30.66
CA PHE A 406 1.51 1.59 -30.92
C PHE A 406 1.82 2.70 -29.92
N ALA A 407 2.07 2.33 -28.65
CA ALA A 407 2.30 3.29 -27.57
C ALA A 407 3.56 4.11 -27.80
N LYS A 408 4.60 3.55 -28.44
CA LYS A 408 5.81 4.30 -28.75
C LYS A 408 5.51 5.53 -29.65
N SER A 409 4.66 5.36 -30.67
CA SER A 409 4.28 6.48 -31.53
C SER A 409 3.40 7.50 -30.81
N VAL A 410 2.54 7.06 -29.86
CA VAL A 410 1.68 7.93 -29.04
C VAL A 410 2.52 8.74 -28.05
N ILE A 411 3.51 8.11 -27.44
CA ILE A 411 4.44 8.74 -26.46
C ILE A 411 5.46 9.63 -27.17
N GLY A 412 5.82 9.32 -28.42
CA GLY A 412 6.85 10.02 -29.20
C GLY A 412 8.25 9.47 -28.96
N ILE A 413 8.40 8.17 -28.68
CA ILE A 413 9.65 7.46 -28.49
C ILE A 413 9.87 6.44 -29.60
N THR A 414 11.11 6.00 -29.78
CA THR A 414 11.47 4.93 -30.73
C THR A 414 11.78 3.62 -30.01
N ASN A 415 12.22 3.70 -28.77
CA ASN A 415 12.60 2.55 -27.97
C ASN A 415 12.13 2.72 -26.52
N TRP A 416 11.73 1.62 -25.87
CA TRP A 416 11.34 1.62 -24.46
C TRP A 416 12.49 2.05 -23.52
N SER A 417 13.74 1.87 -23.91
CA SER A 417 14.90 2.37 -23.14
C SER A 417 14.89 3.90 -22.89
N GLU A 418 14.11 4.65 -23.67
CA GLU A 418 13.98 6.11 -23.49
C GLU A 418 13.11 6.49 -22.28
N VAL A 419 12.28 5.58 -21.78
CA VAL A 419 11.44 5.78 -20.60
C VAL A 419 11.97 5.02 -19.38
N ILE A 420 12.92 4.11 -19.58
CA ILE A 420 13.56 3.36 -18.51
C ILE A 420 14.63 4.25 -17.88
N GLN A 421 14.50 4.48 -16.60
CA GLN A 421 15.48 5.23 -15.84
C GLN A 421 16.43 4.24 -15.16
N PRO A 422 17.76 4.36 -15.34
CA PRO A 422 18.67 3.46 -14.64
C PRO A 422 18.51 3.67 -13.13
N ALA A 423 18.30 2.56 -12.42
CA ALA A 423 18.57 2.54 -10.98
C ALA A 423 20.09 2.63 -10.81
N ASN A 424 20.55 3.52 -9.95
CA ASN A 424 21.99 3.69 -9.68
C ASN A 424 22.54 2.48 -8.93
#